data_76f1fcef03911bbbd0af1a3841942508
#
_entry.id   76f1fcef03911bbbd0af1a3841942508
#
_cell.length_a   1.000
_cell.length_b   1.000
_cell.length_c   1.000
_cell.angle_alpha   90.00
_cell.angle_beta   90.00
_cell.angle_gamma   90.00
#
_symmetry.space_group_name_H-M   'P 1'
#
loop_
_entity.id
_entity.type
_entity.pdbx_description
1 polymer ?
#
loop_
_entity_poly.entity_id
_entity_poly.type
_entity_poly.pdbx_seq_one_letter_code
_entity_poly.pdbx_strand_id
1 'polypeptide(L)'
;MFQDEQDNSVHPKNRVILSNKMLSFSRLILLACWFGAALFFGAVVAPAAFGVLRSFGLSNANEIAGSIVTRSLSVINIAGFLIALLLLVTVFLRRSSTGRVSFIVECICIAVIALATGVGHWVIAARMRALRAAMVLPIDQIAIDDSRRIEFNSLHGYSVNALGLAMIAALVALVLMARSLRN
;
A
#
# COMPACT_ATOMS: atom_id res chain seq x y z
N MET A 1 35.57 -35.30 -37.87
CA MET A 1 34.33 -35.29 -37.04
C MET A 1 34.48 -34.13 -36.08
N PHE A 2 34.17 -32.93 -36.56
CA PHE A 2 34.20 -31.70 -35.78
C PHE A 2 32.76 -31.47 -35.29
N GLN A 3 32.55 -31.56 -33.97
CA GLN A 3 31.32 -31.13 -33.33
C GLN A 3 31.32 -29.62 -33.30
N ASP A 4 30.37 -29.01 -33.98
CA ASP A 4 29.99 -27.62 -33.82
C ASP A 4 29.53 -27.43 -32.37
N GLU A 5 30.37 -26.89 -31.52
CA GLU A 5 30.01 -26.26 -30.26
C GLU A 5 29.18 -25.02 -30.62
N GLN A 6 27.86 -25.19 -30.66
CA GLN A 6 26.92 -24.06 -30.74
C GLN A 6 27.19 -23.16 -29.54
N ASP A 7 27.96 -22.11 -29.78
CA ASP A 7 28.20 -21.01 -28.86
C ASP A 7 26.86 -20.35 -28.50
N ASN A 8 26.30 -20.77 -27.40
CA ASN A 8 25.04 -20.29 -26.82
C ASN A 8 25.26 -18.95 -26.09
N SER A 9 26.12 -18.09 -26.65
CA SER A 9 26.34 -16.73 -26.17
C SER A 9 25.13 -15.87 -26.55
N VAL A 10 24.14 -15.83 -25.67
CA VAL A 10 23.06 -14.85 -25.77
C VAL A 10 23.70 -13.47 -25.82
N HIS A 11 23.56 -12.80 -26.95
CA HIS A 11 24.13 -11.48 -27.26
C HIS A 11 23.90 -10.55 -26.06
N PRO A 12 24.91 -9.82 -25.58
CA PRO A 12 24.80 -8.98 -24.36
C PRO A 12 23.61 -8.00 -24.40
N LYS A 13 23.24 -7.54 -25.57
CA LYS A 13 22.08 -6.69 -25.83
C LYS A 13 20.74 -7.39 -25.50
N ASN A 14 20.63 -8.69 -25.81
CA ASN A 14 19.43 -9.46 -25.48
C ASN A 14 19.30 -9.72 -23.97
N ARG A 15 20.40 -9.89 -23.24
CA ARG A 15 20.39 -10.03 -21.79
C ARG A 15 19.87 -8.77 -21.10
N VAL A 16 20.27 -7.58 -21.54
CA VAL A 16 19.81 -6.30 -20.99
C VAL A 16 18.33 -6.09 -21.25
N ILE A 17 17.84 -6.40 -22.45
CA ILE A 17 16.41 -6.29 -22.80
C ILE A 17 15.57 -7.23 -21.93
N LEU A 18 16.02 -8.48 -21.77
CA LEU A 18 15.32 -9.48 -20.96
C LEU A 18 15.26 -9.08 -19.49
N SER A 19 16.38 -8.59 -18.94
CA SER A 19 16.48 -8.09 -17.57
C SER A 19 15.52 -6.91 -17.32
N ASN A 20 15.43 -5.95 -18.25
CA ASN A 20 14.53 -4.81 -18.14
C ASN A 20 13.03 -5.21 -18.19
N LYS A 21 12.68 -6.19 -19.01
CA LYS A 21 11.32 -6.72 -19.08
C LYS A 21 10.94 -7.48 -17.80
N MET A 22 11.83 -8.32 -17.29
CA MET A 22 11.63 -9.02 -16.01
C MET A 22 11.45 -8.05 -14.86
N LEU A 23 12.29 -7.03 -14.76
CA LEU A 23 12.16 -5.99 -13.74
C LEU A 23 10.82 -5.26 -13.83
N SER A 24 10.37 -4.91 -15.05
CA SER A 24 9.08 -4.25 -15.25
C SER A 24 7.90 -5.11 -14.81
N PHE A 25 7.95 -6.40 -15.13
CA PHE A 25 6.93 -7.36 -14.75
C PHE A 25 6.89 -7.58 -13.23
N SER A 26 8.05 -7.73 -12.58
CA SER A 26 8.14 -7.87 -11.12
C SER A 26 7.57 -6.65 -10.39
N ARG A 27 7.84 -5.44 -10.88
CA ARG A 27 7.29 -4.19 -10.33
C ARG A 27 5.77 -4.16 -10.43
N LEU A 28 5.22 -4.54 -11.58
CA LEU A 28 3.78 -4.61 -11.80
C LEU A 28 3.12 -5.59 -10.82
N ILE A 29 3.65 -6.81 -10.70
CA ILE A 29 3.12 -7.83 -9.79
C ILE A 29 3.18 -7.34 -8.34
N LEU A 30 4.32 -6.81 -7.91
CA LEU A 30 4.50 -6.37 -6.53
C LEU A 30 3.49 -5.29 -6.13
N LEU A 31 3.27 -4.29 -7.00
CA LEU A 31 2.29 -3.24 -6.77
C LEU A 31 0.86 -3.78 -6.85
N ALA A 32 0.55 -4.69 -7.79
CA ALA A 32 -0.76 -5.30 -7.93
C ALA A 32 -1.14 -6.16 -6.72
N CYS A 33 -0.21 -6.94 -6.19
CA CYS A 33 -0.43 -7.73 -4.97
C CYS A 33 -0.74 -6.84 -3.78
N TRP A 34 0.04 -5.76 -3.57
CA TRP A 34 -0.22 -4.82 -2.50
C TRP A 34 -1.57 -4.10 -2.67
N PHE A 35 -1.87 -3.63 -3.88
CA PHE A 35 -3.15 -2.98 -4.19
C PHE A 35 -4.33 -3.91 -3.92
N GLY A 36 -4.25 -5.17 -4.37
CA GLY A 36 -5.28 -6.18 -4.12
C GLY A 36 -5.48 -6.47 -2.64
N ALA A 37 -4.38 -6.58 -1.86
CA ALA A 37 -4.45 -6.76 -0.41
C ALA A 37 -5.08 -5.55 0.30
N ALA A 38 -4.72 -4.33 -0.08
CA ALA A 38 -5.29 -3.09 0.47
C ALA A 38 -6.79 -2.96 0.13
N LEU A 39 -7.17 -3.28 -1.10
CA LEU A 39 -8.56 -3.25 -1.56
C LEU A 39 -9.41 -4.29 -0.81
N PHE A 40 -8.94 -5.54 -0.72
CA PHE A 40 -9.62 -6.60 -0.01
C PHE A 40 -9.78 -6.28 1.48
N PHE A 41 -8.74 -5.75 2.09
CA PHE A 41 -8.79 -5.31 3.48
C PHE A 41 -9.85 -4.22 3.68
N GLY A 42 -9.83 -3.16 2.88
CA GLY A 42 -10.76 -2.02 3.02
C GLY A 42 -12.21 -2.36 2.70
N ALA A 43 -12.44 -3.17 1.66
CA ALA A 43 -13.78 -3.50 1.18
C ALA A 43 -14.42 -4.68 1.92
N VAL A 44 -13.63 -5.62 2.44
CA VAL A 44 -14.14 -6.87 3.01
C VAL A 44 -13.74 -7.05 4.47
N VAL A 45 -12.43 -7.05 4.76
CA VAL A 45 -11.94 -7.44 6.09
C VAL A 45 -12.35 -6.44 7.16
N ALA A 46 -12.16 -5.13 6.93
CA ALA A 46 -12.49 -4.12 7.92
C ALA A 46 -14.00 -4.05 8.22
N PRO A 47 -14.92 -3.96 7.22
CA PRO A 47 -16.35 -4.00 7.49
C PRO A 47 -16.80 -5.30 8.16
N ALA A 48 -16.27 -6.46 7.74
CA ALA A 48 -16.61 -7.74 8.31
C ALA A 48 -16.20 -7.85 9.79
N ALA A 49 -15.01 -7.36 10.16
CA ALA A 49 -14.57 -7.36 11.56
C ALA A 49 -15.54 -6.59 12.47
N PHE A 50 -15.99 -5.40 12.05
CA PHE A 50 -16.98 -4.63 12.81
C PHE A 50 -18.36 -5.30 12.80
N GLY A 51 -18.82 -5.80 11.65
CA GLY A 51 -20.13 -6.44 11.51
C GLY A 51 -20.27 -7.69 12.38
N VAL A 52 -19.30 -8.59 12.29
CA VAL A 52 -19.30 -9.85 13.03
C VAL A 52 -19.23 -9.59 14.54
N LEU A 53 -18.30 -8.77 15.01
CA LEU A 53 -18.15 -8.53 16.45
C LEU A 53 -19.36 -7.84 17.08
N ARG A 54 -20.03 -6.95 16.36
CA ARG A 54 -21.29 -6.34 16.80
C ARG A 54 -22.42 -7.37 16.94
N SER A 55 -22.48 -8.36 16.05
CA SER A 55 -23.53 -9.41 16.11
C SER A 55 -23.45 -10.29 17.36
N PHE A 56 -22.27 -10.38 18.00
CA PHE A 56 -22.10 -11.06 19.28
C PHE A 56 -22.60 -10.28 20.51
N GLY A 57 -23.04 -9.01 20.34
CA GLY A 57 -23.57 -8.20 21.43
C GLY A 57 -22.54 -7.82 22.51
N LEU A 58 -21.25 -7.85 22.19
CA LEU A 58 -20.18 -7.50 23.13
C LEU A 58 -20.18 -6.01 23.45
N SER A 59 -20.05 -5.65 24.71
CA SER A 59 -19.99 -4.24 25.17
C SER A 59 -18.77 -3.48 24.67
N ASN A 60 -17.74 -4.19 24.18
CA ASN A 60 -16.49 -3.65 23.64
C ASN A 60 -16.24 -4.09 22.18
N ALA A 61 -17.30 -4.41 21.43
CA ALA A 61 -17.20 -4.93 20.06
C ALA A 61 -16.39 -4.03 19.14
N ASN A 62 -16.63 -2.71 19.16
CA ASN A 62 -15.90 -1.77 18.30
C ASN A 62 -14.43 -1.62 18.71
N GLU A 63 -14.13 -1.76 20.00
CA GLU A 63 -12.76 -1.77 20.52
C GLU A 63 -11.95 -2.94 19.96
N ILE A 64 -12.52 -4.15 20.02
CA ILE A 64 -11.87 -5.38 19.52
C ILE A 64 -11.72 -5.29 18.01
N ALA A 65 -12.80 -4.93 17.29
CA ALA A 65 -12.76 -4.75 15.84
C ALA A 65 -11.70 -3.71 15.43
N GLY A 66 -11.69 -2.56 16.10
CA GLY A 66 -10.72 -1.49 15.85
C GLY A 66 -9.26 -1.95 16.06
N SER A 67 -9.03 -2.79 17.07
CA SER A 67 -7.70 -3.35 17.35
C SER A 67 -7.23 -4.29 16.23
N ILE A 68 -8.10 -5.17 15.73
CA ILE A 68 -7.82 -6.07 14.62
C ILE A 68 -7.52 -5.25 13.35
N VAL A 69 -8.42 -4.30 13.04
CA VAL A 69 -8.30 -3.43 11.85
C VAL A 69 -7.02 -2.59 11.90
N THR A 70 -6.70 -1.98 13.05
CA THR A 70 -5.49 -1.17 13.21
C THR A 70 -4.23 -1.99 13.03
N ARG A 71 -4.19 -3.22 13.55
CA ARG A 71 -3.03 -4.11 13.42
C ARG A 71 -2.83 -4.55 11.96
N SER A 72 -3.90 -4.94 11.27
CA SER A 72 -3.87 -5.33 9.87
C SER A 72 -3.49 -4.15 8.96
N LEU A 73 -4.08 -2.97 9.20
CA LEU A 73 -3.76 -1.75 8.46
C LEU A 73 -2.30 -1.32 8.65
N SER A 74 -1.73 -1.55 9.84
CA SER A 74 -0.30 -1.29 10.10
C SER A 74 0.60 -2.11 9.17
N VAL A 75 0.28 -3.40 8.97
CA VAL A 75 1.02 -4.26 8.05
C VAL A 75 0.88 -3.78 6.61
N ILE A 76 -0.32 -3.43 6.17
CA ILE A 76 -0.59 -2.92 4.82
C ILE A 76 0.18 -1.61 4.57
N ASN A 77 0.18 -0.69 5.53
CA ASN A 77 0.87 0.58 5.40
C ASN A 77 2.39 0.41 5.35
N ILE A 78 2.98 -0.42 6.22
CA ILE A 78 4.43 -0.70 6.19
C ILE A 78 4.80 -1.37 4.87
N ALA A 79 4.06 -2.38 4.43
CA ALA A 79 4.31 -3.05 3.16
C ALA A 79 4.21 -2.07 1.98
N GLY A 80 3.17 -1.23 1.96
CA GLY A 80 2.99 -0.20 0.93
C GLY A 80 4.14 0.80 0.88
N PHE A 81 4.61 1.26 2.03
CA PHE A 81 5.75 2.16 2.14
C PHE A 81 7.04 1.53 1.60
N LEU A 82 7.36 0.29 2.03
CA LEU A 82 8.56 -0.41 1.58
C LEU A 82 8.51 -0.72 0.08
N ILE A 83 7.36 -1.16 -0.43
CA ILE A 83 7.15 -1.40 -1.86
C ILE A 83 7.31 -0.09 -2.64
N ALA A 84 6.74 1.01 -2.18
CA ALA A 84 6.89 2.30 -2.84
C ALA A 84 8.36 2.76 -2.88
N LEU A 85 9.13 2.59 -1.81
CA LEU A 85 10.56 2.88 -1.82
C LEU A 85 11.32 2.03 -2.83
N LEU A 86 11.05 0.72 -2.86
CA LEU A 86 11.67 -0.20 -3.83
C LEU A 86 11.31 0.19 -5.28
N LEU A 87 10.04 0.53 -5.53
CA LEU A 87 9.59 0.97 -6.83
C LEU A 87 10.23 2.30 -7.24
N LEU A 88 10.42 3.23 -6.30
CA LEU A 88 11.07 4.49 -6.56
C LEU A 88 12.53 4.30 -7.01
N VAL A 89 13.28 3.45 -6.29
CA VAL A 89 14.66 3.09 -6.69
C VAL A 89 14.67 2.49 -8.10
N THR A 90 13.78 1.54 -8.37
CA THR A 90 13.75 0.85 -9.67
C THR A 90 13.28 1.74 -10.82
N VAL A 91 12.46 2.77 -10.57
CA VAL A 91 12.05 3.73 -11.61
C VAL A 91 13.24 4.57 -12.09
N PHE A 92 14.13 4.96 -11.17
CA PHE A 92 15.34 5.70 -11.54
C PHE A 92 16.32 4.85 -12.37
N LEU A 93 16.43 3.56 -12.09
CA LEU A 93 17.24 2.63 -12.88
C LEU A 93 16.75 2.50 -14.34
N ARG A 94 15.45 2.73 -14.58
CA ARG A 94 14.81 2.65 -15.91
C ARG A 94 14.64 4.00 -16.63
N ARG A 95 15.13 5.09 -16.08
CA ARG A 95 14.90 6.46 -16.58
C ARG A 95 15.18 6.62 -18.07
N SER A 96 16.19 5.92 -18.60
CA SER A 96 16.60 6.02 -20.02
C SER A 96 15.65 5.34 -21.01
N SER A 97 14.77 4.44 -20.55
CA SER A 97 13.87 3.65 -21.41
C SER A 97 12.40 4.08 -21.36
N THR A 98 12.06 5.08 -20.55
CA THR A 98 10.67 5.51 -20.34
C THR A 98 10.47 6.94 -20.85
N GLY A 99 9.35 7.21 -21.51
CA GLY A 99 9.00 8.57 -21.95
C GLY A 99 8.90 9.53 -20.76
N ARG A 100 9.40 10.78 -20.92
CA ARG A 100 9.53 11.75 -19.83
C ARG A 100 8.24 11.96 -19.01
N VAL A 101 7.09 12.06 -19.68
CA VAL A 101 5.79 12.29 -19.00
C VAL A 101 5.40 11.08 -18.17
N SER A 102 5.48 9.86 -18.74
CA SER A 102 5.15 8.63 -18.01
C SER A 102 6.08 8.43 -16.81
N PHE A 103 7.36 8.74 -16.95
CA PHE A 103 8.33 8.71 -15.84
C PHE A 103 7.92 9.64 -14.70
N ILE A 104 7.58 10.90 -15.00
CA ILE A 104 7.20 11.89 -13.98
C ILE A 104 5.93 11.46 -13.25
N VAL A 105 4.88 11.06 -14.00
CA VAL A 105 3.61 10.63 -13.40
C VAL A 105 3.80 9.38 -12.54
N GLU A 106 4.60 8.42 -13.00
CA GLU A 106 4.91 7.21 -12.23
C GLU A 106 5.64 7.57 -10.93
N CYS A 107 6.64 8.46 -10.96
CA CYS A 107 7.34 8.93 -9.77
C CYS A 107 6.39 9.63 -8.78
N ILE A 108 5.50 10.50 -9.27
CA ILE A 108 4.51 11.18 -8.43
C ILE A 108 3.58 10.16 -7.77
N CYS A 109 3.03 9.21 -8.52
CA CYS A 109 2.16 8.18 -7.97
C CYS A 109 2.86 7.36 -6.88
N ILE A 110 4.09 6.92 -7.12
CA ILE A 110 4.87 6.14 -6.15
C ILE A 110 5.18 6.99 -4.90
N ALA A 111 5.54 8.26 -5.07
CA ALA A 111 5.76 9.19 -3.96
C ALA A 111 4.50 9.39 -3.12
N VAL A 112 3.32 9.53 -3.76
CA VAL A 112 2.03 9.62 -3.07
C VAL A 112 1.74 8.35 -2.27
N ILE A 113 2.01 7.16 -2.81
CA ILE A 113 1.86 5.90 -2.07
C ILE A 113 2.78 5.89 -0.84
N ALA A 114 4.06 6.25 -1.00
CA ALA A 114 5.01 6.29 0.10
C ALA A 114 4.58 7.28 1.20
N LEU A 115 4.20 8.50 0.82
CA LEU A 115 3.78 9.54 1.76
C LEU A 115 2.49 9.15 2.48
N ALA A 116 1.47 8.70 1.75
CA ALA A 116 0.18 8.37 2.34
C ALA A 116 0.28 7.17 3.30
N THR A 117 1.00 6.11 2.92
CA THR A 117 1.22 4.94 3.79
C THR A 117 2.16 5.25 4.95
N GLY A 118 3.19 6.05 4.73
CA GLY A 118 4.12 6.51 5.77
C GLY A 118 3.41 7.38 6.81
N VAL A 119 2.72 8.43 6.39
CA VAL A 119 1.93 9.29 7.29
C VAL A 119 0.85 8.47 8.01
N GLY A 120 0.16 7.58 7.29
CA GLY A 120 -0.83 6.67 7.87
C GLY A 120 -0.27 5.84 9.02
N HIS A 121 0.93 5.29 8.87
CA HIS A 121 1.55 4.42 9.87
C HIS A 121 2.21 5.18 11.02
N TRP A 122 3.13 6.13 10.70
CA TRP A 122 3.99 6.76 11.73
C TRP A 122 3.36 7.98 12.38
N VAL A 123 2.42 8.66 11.71
CA VAL A 123 1.78 9.85 12.27
C VAL A 123 0.37 9.52 12.78
N ILE A 124 -0.53 9.12 11.88
CA ILE A 124 -1.95 8.93 12.22
C ILE A 124 -2.13 7.76 13.19
N ALA A 125 -1.61 6.57 12.85
CA ALA A 125 -1.77 5.41 13.71
C ALA A 125 -1.02 5.56 15.04
N ALA A 126 0.11 6.26 15.08
CA ALA A 126 0.81 6.54 16.33
C ALA A 126 -0.03 7.45 17.25
N ARG A 127 -0.62 8.52 16.70
CA ARG A 127 -1.50 9.42 17.46
C ARG A 127 -2.76 8.71 17.95
N MET A 128 -3.39 7.87 17.11
CA MET A 128 -4.54 7.06 17.50
C MET A 128 -4.20 6.11 18.66
N ARG A 129 -3.04 5.45 18.63
CA ARG A 129 -2.58 4.59 19.72
C ARG A 129 -2.36 5.38 21.01
N ALA A 130 -1.76 6.57 20.93
CA ALA A 130 -1.55 7.44 22.08
C ALA A 130 -2.88 7.89 22.71
N LEU A 131 -3.84 8.32 21.89
CA LEU A 131 -5.19 8.66 22.38
C LEU A 131 -5.87 7.46 23.03
N ARG A 132 -5.76 6.28 22.40
CA ARG A 132 -6.37 5.07 22.95
C ARG A 132 -5.74 4.68 24.28
N ALA A 133 -4.44 4.80 24.45
CA ALA A 133 -3.75 4.56 25.72
C ALA A 133 -4.15 5.57 26.84
N ALA A 134 -4.51 6.79 26.45
CA ALA A 134 -5.00 7.81 27.40
C ALA A 134 -6.48 7.63 27.81
N MET A 135 -7.22 6.75 27.13
CA MET A 135 -8.61 6.41 27.47
C MET A 135 -8.62 5.22 28.42
N VAL A 136 -9.21 5.39 29.61
CA VAL A 136 -9.31 4.33 30.65
C VAL A 136 -10.36 3.29 30.26
N LEU A 137 -11.47 3.75 29.66
CA LEU A 137 -12.60 2.92 29.23
C LEU A 137 -12.52 2.54 27.75
N PRO A 138 -13.17 1.44 27.34
CA PRO A 138 -13.35 1.15 25.91
C PRO A 138 -14.00 2.32 25.18
N ILE A 139 -13.65 2.52 23.91
CA ILE A 139 -14.14 3.65 23.10
C ILE A 139 -15.68 3.68 23.02
N ASP A 140 -16.31 2.51 23.11
CA ASP A 140 -17.77 2.36 23.09
C ASP A 140 -18.44 2.97 24.33
N GLN A 141 -17.71 3.05 25.44
CA GLN A 141 -18.21 3.53 26.75
C GLN A 141 -17.81 4.99 27.02
N ILE A 142 -17.02 5.62 26.16
CA ILE A 142 -16.63 7.02 26.29
C ILE A 142 -17.74 7.91 25.72
N ALA A 143 -18.02 9.03 26.37
CA ALA A 143 -19.03 10.00 25.93
C ALA A 143 -18.73 10.48 24.48
N ILE A 144 -19.78 10.72 23.71
CA ILE A 144 -19.65 11.11 22.29
C ILE A 144 -18.97 12.47 22.13
N ASP A 145 -19.16 13.34 23.11
CA ASP A 145 -18.61 14.70 23.21
C ASP A 145 -17.22 14.76 23.86
N ASP A 146 -16.65 13.64 24.29
CA ASP A 146 -15.27 13.61 24.80
C ASP A 146 -14.30 13.98 23.66
N SER A 147 -13.48 14.98 23.91
CA SER A 147 -12.53 15.53 22.92
C SER A 147 -11.57 14.47 22.36
N ARG A 148 -11.18 13.48 23.18
CA ARG A 148 -10.29 12.37 22.75
C ARG A 148 -11.00 11.44 21.78
N ARG A 149 -12.30 11.15 22.00
CA ARG A 149 -13.13 10.35 21.11
C ARG A 149 -13.36 11.07 19.78
N ILE A 150 -13.61 12.39 19.81
CA ILE A 150 -13.77 13.22 18.60
C ILE A 150 -12.48 13.23 17.79
N GLU A 151 -11.33 13.46 18.46
CA GLU A 151 -10.02 13.45 17.78
C GLU A 151 -9.72 12.06 17.17
N PHE A 152 -9.98 10.98 17.92
CA PHE A 152 -9.79 9.62 17.45
C PHE A 152 -10.61 9.31 16.19
N ASN A 153 -11.89 9.72 16.16
CA ASN A 153 -12.76 9.52 15.00
C ASN A 153 -12.30 10.33 13.78
N SER A 154 -11.82 11.56 13.99
CA SER A 154 -11.24 12.38 12.91
C SER A 154 -9.98 11.75 12.32
N LEU A 155 -9.08 11.25 13.18
CA LEU A 155 -7.88 10.53 12.76
C LEU A 155 -8.21 9.24 12.01
N HIS A 156 -9.25 8.53 12.42
CA HIS A 156 -9.74 7.36 11.69
C HIS A 156 -10.18 7.75 10.27
N GLY A 157 -10.94 8.82 10.11
CA GLY A 157 -11.32 9.37 8.81
C GLY A 157 -10.10 9.72 7.95
N TYR A 158 -9.10 10.39 8.52
CA TYR A 158 -7.85 10.70 7.81
C TYR A 158 -7.08 9.43 7.40
N SER A 159 -7.07 8.40 8.23
CA SER A 159 -6.45 7.12 7.91
C SER A 159 -7.10 6.43 6.70
N VAL A 160 -8.44 6.42 6.65
CA VAL A 160 -9.21 5.88 5.52
C VAL A 160 -8.93 6.67 4.24
N ASN A 161 -8.94 8.01 4.32
CA ASN A 161 -8.64 8.87 3.17
C ASN A 161 -7.22 8.71 2.67
N ALA A 162 -6.23 8.56 3.57
CA ALA A 162 -4.84 8.33 3.19
C ALA A 162 -4.66 6.99 2.44
N LEU A 163 -5.27 5.91 2.94
CA LEU A 163 -5.26 4.62 2.24
C LEU A 163 -5.96 4.71 0.89
N GLY A 164 -7.12 5.37 0.81
CA GLY A 164 -7.86 5.60 -0.43
C GLY A 164 -7.02 6.34 -1.47
N LEU A 165 -6.33 7.41 -1.06
CA LEU A 165 -5.42 8.17 -1.92
C LEU A 165 -4.26 7.30 -2.43
N ALA A 166 -3.65 6.50 -1.54
CA ALA A 166 -2.59 5.56 -1.93
C ALA A 166 -3.09 4.53 -2.95
N MET A 167 -4.31 4.02 -2.80
CA MET A 167 -4.92 3.06 -3.73
C MET A 167 -5.20 3.70 -5.09
N ILE A 168 -5.72 4.93 -5.15
CA ILE A 168 -5.93 5.64 -6.42
C ILE A 168 -4.59 5.85 -7.13
N ALA A 169 -3.57 6.30 -6.43
CA ALA A 169 -2.23 6.47 -6.98
C ALA A 169 -1.64 5.13 -7.49
N ALA A 170 -1.85 4.04 -6.74
CA ALA A 170 -1.42 2.71 -7.15
C ALA A 170 -2.12 2.23 -8.42
N LEU A 171 -3.43 2.46 -8.56
CA LEU A 171 -4.18 2.11 -9.76
C LEU A 171 -3.64 2.85 -11.00
N VAL A 172 -3.38 4.16 -10.87
CA VAL A 172 -2.77 4.95 -11.95
C VAL A 172 -1.38 4.40 -12.31
N ALA A 173 -0.53 4.13 -11.32
CA ALA A 173 0.80 3.57 -11.55
C ALA A 173 0.72 2.18 -12.23
N LEU A 174 -0.20 1.31 -11.81
CA LEU A 174 -0.43 0.00 -12.43
C LEU A 174 -0.80 0.12 -13.91
N VAL A 175 -1.69 1.05 -14.26
CA VAL A 175 -2.07 1.30 -15.67
C VAL A 175 -0.87 1.77 -16.49
N LEU A 176 -0.04 2.67 -15.96
CA LEU A 176 1.17 3.14 -16.63
C LEU A 176 2.19 2.03 -16.84
N MET A 177 2.44 1.21 -15.80
CA MET A 177 3.33 0.06 -15.86
C MET A 177 2.85 -0.99 -16.87
N ALA A 178 1.56 -1.30 -16.89
CA ALA A 178 0.97 -2.25 -17.84
C ALA A 178 1.09 -1.76 -19.28
N ARG A 179 0.87 -0.46 -19.55
CA ARG A 179 1.07 0.13 -20.88
C ARG A 179 2.53 0.05 -21.32
N SER A 180 3.47 0.29 -20.41
CA SER A 180 4.92 0.21 -20.70
C SER A 180 5.40 -1.21 -21.02
N LEU A 181 4.71 -2.26 -20.61
CA LEU A 181 5.03 -3.65 -20.97
C LEU A 181 4.55 -4.04 -22.38
N ARG A 182 3.55 -3.33 -22.91
CA ARG A 182 2.97 -3.59 -24.23
C ARG A 182 3.73 -2.92 -25.39
N ASN A 183 4.49 -1.87 -25.08
CA ASN A 183 5.32 -1.13 -26.03
C ASN A 183 6.76 -1.63 -26.00
#